data_ad379514de811ec3362dace0bfc5e860
#
_entry.id   ad379514de811ec3362dace0bfc5e860
#
_cell.length_a   1.000
_cell.length_b   1.000
_cell.length_c   1.000
_cell.angle_alpha   90.00
_cell.angle_beta   90.00
_cell.angle_gamma   90.00
#
_symmetry.space_group_name_H-M   'P 1'
#
loop_
_entity.id
_entity.type
_entity.pdbx_description
1 polymer ?
#
loop_
_entity_poly.entity_id
_entity_poly.type
_entity_poly.pdbx_seq_one_letter_code
_entity_poly.pdbx_strand_id
1 'polypeptide(L)'
;MKDRTPTILVVEDEFLIRAMLADYLQDCGFKVLEGSNADEAVAIIENMDTQIDLVLTDIRMPGSMDGFGLVRWISANRPDINVIMASGEAKKADAAKELCENAPLFEKPYNLEAVVSKIRATLEASQTGS
;
A
#
# COMPACT_ATOMS: atom_id res chain seq x y z
N MET A 1 -16.08 -1.31 11.32
CA MET A 1 -16.67 -2.58 11.73
C MET A 1 -15.62 -3.65 11.78
N LYS A 2 -15.54 -4.31 12.90
CA LYS A 2 -14.51 -5.34 13.11
C LYS A 2 -14.74 -6.58 12.27
N ASP A 3 -15.97 -6.80 11.87
CA ASP A 3 -16.32 -8.01 11.13
C ASP A 3 -15.94 -7.94 9.66
N ARG A 4 -15.67 -6.75 9.17
CA ARG A 4 -15.34 -6.60 7.76
C ARG A 4 -13.88 -6.99 7.51
N THR A 5 -13.68 -7.83 6.53
CA THR A 5 -12.34 -8.21 6.12
C THR A 5 -11.65 -7.01 5.45
N PRO A 6 -10.46 -6.61 5.93
CA PRO A 6 -9.78 -5.49 5.31
C PRO A 6 -9.36 -5.78 3.88
N THR A 7 -9.42 -4.77 3.03
CA THR A 7 -9.02 -4.86 1.64
C THR A 7 -7.70 -4.11 1.45
N ILE A 8 -6.72 -4.81 0.89
CA ILE A 8 -5.39 -4.27 0.64
C ILE A 8 -5.20 -4.14 -0.87
N LEU A 9 -4.81 -2.96 -1.32
CA LEU A 9 -4.43 -2.76 -2.71
C LEU A 9 -2.91 -2.84 -2.80
N VAL A 10 -2.41 -3.84 -3.53
CA VAL A 10 -0.98 -4.03 -3.74
C VAL A 10 -0.62 -3.41 -5.08
N VAL A 11 0.29 -2.43 -5.06
CA VAL A 11 0.72 -1.72 -6.26
C VAL A 11 2.20 -2.03 -6.49
N GLU A 12 2.49 -2.83 -7.50
CA GLU A 12 3.83 -3.33 -7.77
C GLU A 12 3.92 -3.66 -9.26
N ASP A 13 4.93 -3.11 -9.94
CA ASP A 13 5.04 -3.32 -11.38
C ASP A 13 5.60 -4.70 -11.74
N GLU A 14 6.36 -5.34 -10.84
CA GLU A 14 6.87 -6.67 -11.10
C GLU A 14 5.81 -7.72 -10.79
N PHE A 15 5.38 -8.42 -11.83
CA PHE A 15 4.27 -9.37 -11.72
C PHE A 15 4.51 -10.44 -10.65
N LEU A 16 5.72 -11.03 -10.63
CA LEU A 16 5.98 -12.13 -9.70
C LEU A 16 5.96 -11.67 -8.24
N ILE A 17 6.51 -10.49 -7.98
CA ILE A 17 6.49 -9.93 -6.62
C ILE A 17 5.06 -9.59 -6.22
N ARG A 18 4.31 -8.98 -7.12
CA ARG A 18 2.91 -8.62 -6.84
C ARG A 18 2.08 -9.86 -6.55
N ALA A 19 2.24 -10.91 -7.36
CA ALA A 19 1.49 -12.15 -7.17
C ALA A 19 1.85 -12.82 -5.86
N MET A 20 3.13 -12.82 -5.50
CA MET A 20 3.58 -13.39 -4.24
C MET A 20 2.97 -12.68 -3.04
N LEU A 21 3.00 -11.35 -3.07
CA LEU A 21 2.39 -10.56 -2.01
C LEU A 21 0.90 -10.80 -1.91
N ALA A 22 0.22 -10.81 -3.05
CA ALA A 22 -1.22 -11.01 -3.07
C ALA A 22 -1.60 -12.37 -2.49
N ASP A 23 -0.89 -13.42 -2.90
CA ASP A 23 -1.13 -14.77 -2.39
C ASP A 23 -0.95 -14.84 -0.88
N TYR A 24 0.17 -14.30 -0.39
CA TYR A 24 0.47 -14.36 1.01
C TYR A 24 -0.56 -13.59 1.84
N LEU A 25 -0.94 -12.41 1.38
CA LEU A 25 -1.91 -11.61 2.10
C LEU A 25 -3.29 -12.26 2.11
N GLN A 26 -3.69 -12.88 1.00
CA GLN A 26 -4.94 -13.61 0.96
C GLN A 26 -4.93 -14.78 1.94
N ASP A 27 -3.82 -15.49 2.03
CA ASP A 27 -3.68 -16.58 3.00
C ASP A 27 -3.78 -16.08 4.43
N CYS A 28 -3.42 -14.83 4.68
CA CYS A 28 -3.51 -14.24 6.01
C CYS A 28 -4.89 -13.64 6.30
N GLY A 29 -5.83 -13.77 5.39
CA GLY A 29 -7.21 -13.38 5.63
C GLY A 29 -7.62 -12.03 5.09
N PHE A 30 -6.76 -11.38 4.28
CA PHE A 30 -7.11 -10.10 3.67
C PHE A 30 -7.76 -10.29 2.31
N LYS A 31 -8.58 -9.35 1.91
CA LYS A 31 -8.97 -9.22 0.51
C LYS A 31 -7.89 -8.43 -0.19
N VAL A 32 -7.52 -8.83 -1.39
CA VAL A 32 -6.42 -8.20 -2.11
C VAL A 32 -6.85 -7.78 -3.50
N LEU A 33 -6.53 -6.54 -3.84
CA LEU A 33 -6.62 -6.03 -5.19
C LEU A 33 -5.21 -5.74 -5.67
N GLU A 34 -5.00 -5.78 -6.97
CA GLU A 34 -3.67 -5.63 -7.55
C GLU A 34 -3.66 -4.53 -8.59
N GLY A 35 -2.64 -3.69 -8.56
CA GLY A 35 -2.38 -2.70 -9.59
C GLY A 35 -0.93 -2.79 -10.02
N SER A 36 -0.68 -2.63 -11.30
CA SER A 36 0.68 -2.73 -11.83
C SER A 36 1.38 -1.38 -11.90
N ASN A 37 0.66 -0.29 -11.69
CA ASN A 37 1.25 1.04 -11.65
C ASN A 37 0.31 1.97 -10.89
N ALA A 38 0.76 3.22 -10.69
CA ALA A 38 -0.01 4.19 -9.92
C ALA A 38 -1.30 4.59 -10.62
N ASP A 39 -1.29 4.68 -11.94
CA ASP A 39 -2.49 5.06 -12.68
C ASP A 39 -3.59 4.02 -12.51
N GLU A 40 -3.23 2.74 -12.55
CA GLU A 40 -4.19 1.68 -12.27
C GLU A 40 -4.70 1.77 -10.85
N ALA A 41 -3.80 2.06 -9.90
CA ALA A 41 -4.19 2.18 -8.51
C ALA A 41 -5.22 3.30 -8.32
N VAL A 42 -5.00 4.45 -8.95
CA VAL A 42 -5.94 5.56 -8.86
C VAL A 42 -7.30 5.15 -9.42
N ALA A 43 -7.30 4.47 -10.57
CA ALA A 43 -8.56 4.03 -11.16
C ALA A 43 -9.32 3.08 -10.24
N ILE A 44 -8.60 2.16 -9.59
CA ILE A 44 -9.22 1.24 -8.64
C ILE A 44 -9.79 1.98 -7.43
N ILE A 45 -9.03 2.94 -6.91
CA ILE A 45 -9.45 3.71 -5.74
C ILE A 45 -10.67 4.56 -6.06
N GLU A 46 -10.73 5.10 -7.27
CA GLU A 46 -11.85 5.95 -7.69
C GLU A 46 -13.13 5.16 -7.93
N ASN A 47 -13.04 3.85 -8.06
CA ASN A 47 -14.22 3.01 -8.23
C ASN A 47 -15.03 3.01 -6.93
N MET A 48 -16.21 3.59 -6.96
CA MET A 48 -17.01 3.80 -5.76
C MET A 48 -17.54 2.51 -5.14
N ASP A 49 -17.55 1.44 -5.91
CA ASP A 49 -17.99 0.14 -5.40
C ASP A 49 -16.89 -0.59 -4.65
N THR A 50 -15.69 -0.05 -4.65
CA THR A 50 -14.53 -0.67 -4.02
C THR A 50 -14.14 0.09 -2.76
N GLN A 51 -14.04 -0.61 -1.65
CA GLN A 51 -13.56 -0.01 -0.41
C GLN A 51 -12.19 -0.56 -0.11
N ILE A 52 -11.22 0.35 0.04
CA ILE A 52 -9.82 -0.03 0.27
C ILE A 52 -9.41 0.52 1.63
N ASP A 53 -8.81 -0.34 2.44
CA ASP A 53 -8.39 0.03 3.78
C ASP A 53 -6.93 0.44 3.81
N LEU A 54 -6.12 -0.14 2.94
CA LEU A 54 -4.69 0.13 2.92
C LEU A 54 -4.13 -0.10 1.53
N VAL A 55 -3.18 0.74 1.15
CA VAL A 55 -2.42 0.59 -0.09
C VAL A 55 -0.98 0.26 0.27
N LEU A 56 -0.47 -0.85 -0.27
CA LEU A 56 0.94 -1.21 -0.17
C LEU A 56 1.53 -0.95 -1.54
N THR A 57 2.39 0.05 -1.66
CA THR A 57 2.89 0.47 -2.97
C THR A 57 4.41 0.52 -3.03
N ASP A 58 4.95 0.15 -4.18
CA ASP A 58 6.34 0.37 -4.50
C ASP A 58 6.56 1.88 -4.75
N ILE A 59 7.78 2.34 -4.50
CA ILE A 59 8.13 3.73 -4.79
C ILE A 59 8.41 3.92 -6.27
N ARG A 60 9.19 3.02 -6.85
CA ARG A 60 9.56 3.12 -8.26
C ARG A 60 8.64 2.30 -9.13
N MET A 61 7.94 2.98 -10.01
CA MET A 61 7.05 2.33 -10.96
C MET A 61 7.06 3.11 -12.26
N PRO A 62 6.91 2.43 -13.40
CA PRO A 62 6.78 3.12 -14.68
C PRO A 62 5.44 3.84 -14.76
N GLY A 63 5.34 4.80 -15.67
CA GLY A 63 4.11 5.50 -15.91
C GLY A 63 4.20 6.97 -15.55
N SER A 64 3.06 7.64 -15.56
CA SER A 64 3.00 9.08 -15.33
C SER A 64 3.16 9.46 -13.85
N MET A 65 3.05 8.48 -12.96
CA MET A 65 3.08 8.73 -11.52
C MET A 65 3.84 7.60 -10.84
N ASP A 66 4.75 7.93 -9.94
CA ASP A 66 5.46 6.93 -9.15
C ASP A 66 4.77 6.77 -7.79
N GLY A 67 5.40 5.99 -6.90
CA GLY A 67 4.83 5.75 -5.57
C GLY A 67 4.68 7.01 -4.75
N PHE A 68 5.62 7.95 -4.86
CA PHE A 68 5.49 9.22 -4.15
C PHE A 68 4.26 10.00 -4.65
N GLY A 69 4.08 10.04 -5.95
CA GLY A 69 2.93 10.71 -6.54
C GLY A 69 1.62 10.07 -6.11
N LEU A 70 1.60 8.74 -6.06
CA LEU A 70 0.42 8.03 -5.61
C LEU A 70 0.09 8.36 -4.16
N VAL A 71 1.08 8.38 -3.28
CA VAL A 71 0.84 8.71 -1.88
C VAL A 71 0.32 10.13 -1.73
N ARG A 72 0.88 11.08 -2.48
CA ARG A 72 0.38 12.45 -2.45
C ARG A 72 -1.05 12.53 -2.94
N TRP A 73 -1.37 11.79 -3.99
CA TRP A 73 -2.73 11.77 -4.52
C TRP A 73 -3.72 11.22 -3.49
N ILE A 74 -3.34 10.11 -2.82
CA ILE A 74 -4.18 9.51 -1.80
C ILE A 74 -4.40 10.47 -0.64
N SER A 75 -3.33 11.13 -0.18
CA SER A 75 -3.43 12.08 0.92
C SER A 75 -4.37 13.24 0.60
N ALA A 76 -4.37 13.67 -0.66
CA ALA A 76 -5.21 14.80 -1.09
C ALA A 76 -6.66 14.39 -1.31
N ASN A 77 -6.90 13.18 -1.79
CA ASN A 77 -8.22 12.76 -2.26
C ASN A 77 -8.89 11.71 -1.38
N ARG A 78 -8.11 10.85 -0.73
CA ARG A 78 -8.64 9.78 0.10
C ARG A 78 -7.77 9.64 1.36
N PRO A 79 -7.77 10.65 2.23
CA PRO A 79 -6.93 10.60 3.45
C PRO A 79 -7.35 9.51 4.41
N ASP A 80 -8.50 8.90 4.21
CA ASP A 80 -8.98 7.78 5.01
C ASP A 80 -8.23 6.47 4.72
N ILE A 81 -7.53 6.38 3.59
CA ILE A 81 -6.81 5.17 3.21
C ILE A 81 -5.40 5.20 3.79
N ASN A 82 -5.02 4.13 4.47
CA ASN A 82 -3.67 3.97 4.99
C ASN A 82 -2.72 3.58 3.87
N VAL A 83 -1.46 4.03 3.94
CA VAL A 83 -0.47 3.73 2.92
C VAL A 83 0.81 3.23 3.56
N ILE A 84 1.38 2.18 2.96
CA ILE A 84 2.73 1.70 3.30
C ILE A 84 3.51 1.69 2.00
N MET A 85 4.70 2.29 2.02
CA MET A 85 5.57 2.30 0.84
C MET A 85 6.73 1.34 1.02
N ALA A 86 7.16 0.71 -0.07
CA ALA A 86 8.29 -0.19 -0.08
C ALA A 86 9.38 0.33 -1.02
N SER A 87 10.62 0.21 -0.59
CA SER A 87 11.75 0.69 -1.38
C SER A 87 12.90 -0.30 -1.34
N GLY A 88 13.58 -0.43 -2.46
CA GLY A 88 14.81 -1.22 -2.52
C GLY A 88 16.07 -0.42 -2.28
N GLU A 89 15.98 0.88 -2.06
CA GLU A 89 17.13 1.75 -1.90
C GLU A 89 17.03 2.62 -0.66
N ALA A 90 18.05 2.60 0.18
CA ALA A 90 18.07 3.34 1.44
C ALA A 90 17.87 4.84 1.26
N LYS A 91 18.53 5.41 0.25
CA LYS A 91 18.40 6.85 0.00
C LYS A 91 16.98 7.26 -0.33
N LYS A 92 16.28 6.41 -1.06
CA LYS A 92 14.89 6.68 -1.39
C LYS A 92 14.00 6.48 -0.19
N ALA A 93 14.37 5.58 0.71
CA ALA A 93 13.65 5.41 1.95
C ALA A 93 13.67 6.69 2.78
N ASP A 94 14.84 7.32 2.89
CA ASP A 94 14.97 8.57 3.63
C ASP A 94 14.15 9.68 2.99
N ALA A 95 14.22 9.80 1.66
CA ALA A 95 13.45 10.80 0.94
C ALA A 95 11.95 10.58 1.12
N ALA A 96 11.52 9.31 1.10
CA ALA A 96 10.13 8.98 1.30
C ALA A 96 9.64 9.40 2.69
N LYS A 97 10.46 9.20 3.70
CA LYS A 97 10.10 9.61 5.05
C LYS A 97 9.89 11.11 5.15
N GLU A 98 10.76 11.89 4.50
CA GLU A 98 10.64 13.33 4.53
C GLU A 98 9.38 13.81 3.82
N LEU A 99 9.07 13.19 2.68
CA LEU A 99 7.94 13.61 1.87
C LEU A 99 6.61 13.10 2.38
N CYS A 100 6.62 11.95 3.03
CA CYS A 100 5.40 11.26 3.42
C CYS A 100 5.52 10.74 4.85
N GLU A 101 5.56 11.68 5.79
CA GLU A 101 5.76 11.36 7.20
C GLU A 101 4.79 10.31 7.74
N ASN A 102 3.58 10.31 7.21
CA ASN A 102 2.55 9.43 7.72
C ASN A 102 2.47 8.10 6.97
N ALA A 103 3.37 7.88 6.02
CA ALA A 103 3.38 6.64 5.25
C ALA A 103 4.55 5.77 5.69
N PRO A 104 4.30 4.69 6.42
CA PRO A 104 5.38 3.79 6.82
C PRO A 104 6.11 3.21 5.62
N LEU A 105 7.39 2.94 5.79
CA LEU A 105 8.26 2.49 4.74
C LEU A 105 8.79 1.09 5.03
N PHE A 106 8.84 0.25 3.99
CA PHE A 106 9.40 -1.09 4.07
C PHE A 106 10.53 -1.23 3.06
N GLU A 107 11.60 -1.89 3.47
CA GLU A 107 12.71 -2.17 2.57
C GLU A 107 12.53 -3.53 1.90
N LYS A 108 12.94 -3.59 0.65
CA LYS A 108 12.98 -4.85 -0.09
C LYS A 108 14.34 -5.53 0.14
N PRO A 109 14.45 -6.86 0.04
CA PRO A 109 13.36 -7.79 -0.26
C PRO A 109 12.42 -7.92 0.92
N TYR A 110 11.18 -8.30 0.62
CA TYR A 110 10.16 -8.35 1.65
C TYR A 110 10.35 -9.51 2.61
N ASN A 111 10.20 -9.21 3.89
CA ASN A 111 9.92 -10.23 4.90
C ASN A 111 8.40 -10.25 5.02
N LEU A 112 7.77 -11.32 4.52
CA LEU A 112 6.32 -11.35 4.43
C LEU A 112 5.62 -11.29 5.77
N GLU A 113 6.18 -11.94 6.80
CA GLU A 113 5.61 -11.84 8.13
C GLU A 113 5.66 -10.42 8.68
N ALA A 114 6.77 -9.73 8.44
CA ALA A 114 6.92 -8.35 8.89
C ALA A 114 5.95 -7.43 8.16
N VAL A 115 5.74 -7.68 6.87
CA VAL A 115 4.77 -6.89 6.09
C VAL A 115 3.38 -7.04 6.68
N VAL A 116 2.95 -8.27 6.96
CA VAL A 116 1.63 -8.51 7.54
C VAL A 116 1.51 -7.87 8.92
N SER A 117 2.54 -7.99 9.74
CA SER A 117 2.54 -7.37 11.07
C SER A 117 2.37 -5.87 10.97
N LYS A 118 3.06 -5.24 10.02
CA LYS A 118 2.97 -3.80 9.83
C LYS A 118 1.59 -3.39 9.33
N ILE A 119 1.03 -4.17 8.42
CA ILE A 119 -0.32 -3.91 7.92
C ILE A 119 -1.32 -3.97 9.06
N ARG A 120 -1.27 -5.03 9.87
CA ARG A 120 -2.20 -5.18 10.99
C ARG A 120 -2.06 -4.06 12.00
N ALA A 121 -0.82 -3.70 12.33
CA ALA A 121 -0.58 -2.61 13.28
C ALA A 121 -1.10 -1.28 12.74
N THR A 122 -0.91 -1.02 11.46
CA THR A 122 -1.37 0.21 10.83
C THR A 122 -2.90 0.29 10.84
N LEU A 123 -3.56 -0.82 10.50
CA LEU A 123 -5.01 -0.86 10.50
C LEU A 123 -5.59 -0.71 11.90
N GLU A 124 -4.97 -1.35 12.89
CA GLU A 124 -5.42 -1.22 14.27
C GLU A 124 -5.27 0.19 14.79
N ALA A 125 -4.15 0.83 14.51
CA ALA A 125 -3.92 2.21 14.93
C ALA A 125 -4.95 3.14 14.29
N SER A 126 -5.28 2.91 13.03
CA SER A 126 -6.28 3.70 12.33
C SER A 126 -7.66 3.56 12.97
N GLN A 127 -8.01 2.34 13.39
CA GLN A 127 -9.30 2.09 14.01
C GLN A 127 -9.40 2.71 15.41
N THR A 128 -8.32 2.68 16.17
CA THR A 128 -8.33 3.16 17.55
C THR A 128 -7.96 4.62 17.69
N GLY A 129 -7.28 5.18 16.70
CA GLY A 129 -6.79 6.53 16.77
C GLY A 129 -7.75 7.59 16.26
N SER A 130 -8.90 7.21 15.84
CA SER A 130 -9.86 8.16 15.28
C SER A 130 -10.55 9.04 16.31
#